data_6a59bf3fe8c2a287f03226f953272f61
#
_entry.id   6a59bf3fe8c2a287f03226f953272f61
#
_cell.length_a   1.000
_cell.length_b   1.000
_cell.length_c   1.000
_cell.angle_alpha   90.00
_cell.angle_beta   90.00
_cell.angle_gamma   90.00
#
_symmetry.space_group_name_H-M   'P 1'
#
loop_
_entity.id
_entity.type
_entity.pdbx_description
1 polymer ?
#
loop_
_entity_poly.entity_id
_entity_poly.type
_entity_poly.pdbx_seq_one_letter_code
_entity_poly.pdbx_strand_id
1 'polypeptide(L)'
;MAVLDRATWQARAAAHAARVDASIEPHLARRGSSVKHPVHDFLFTYYVQRPAQLRRWHPGYGARLADAPEYDGLKGYSDGAVTDDHVAKQAPLLRGVLNLLRATESRPAHAGCFGLHEWAMVYRQSPDELRHNDWPLRLGSGGTDDVVEAHQVACSHFDAFRFFTEPARPRNTLQPASDDRAAYEQPGCLHAGMDLYKHAFRLTPMISSDLVADCFELARDIRELDMRAAPYDLAALGFEAIRIETPEGKATYVREQRAFAERGAPLRRRLIEECERLLAAQKV
;
A
#
# COMPACT_ATOMS: atom_id res chain seq x y z
N MET A 1 14.92 7.35 -26.95
CA MET A 1 13.61 7.68 -26.38
C MET A 1 12.52 7.22 -27.33
N ALA A 2 11.58 6.38 -26.88
CA ALA A 2 10.44 5.95 -27.69
C ALA A 2 9.42 7.09 -27.82
N VAL A 3 8.87 7.30 -29.05
CA VAL A 3 7.81 8.28 -29.29
C VAL A 3 6.49 7.55 -29.46
N LEU A 4 5.48 7.92 -28.69
CA LEU A 4 4.12 7.43 -28.80
C LEU A 4 3.26 8.47 -29.51
N ASP A 5 2.66 8.10 -30.63
CA ASP A 5 1.70 8.96 -31.31
C ASP A 5 0.45 9.21 -30.45
N ARG A 6 -0.31 10.27 -30.79
CA ARG A 6 -1.47 10.71 -30.01
C ARG A 6 -2.50 9.61 -29.85
N ALA A 7 -2.85 8.89 -30.90
CA ALA A 7 -3.87 7.84 -30.84
C ALA A 7 -3.46 6.69 -29.91
N THR A 8 -2.19 6.27 -30.01
CA THR A 8 -1.61 5.20 -29.18
C THR A 8 -1.61 5.56 -27.69
N TRP A 9 -1.10 6.75 -27.32
CA TRP A 9 -1.03 7.08 -25.90
C TRP A 9 -2.41 7.40 -25.31
N GLN A 10 -3.32 8.01 -26.09
CA GLN A 10 -4.70 8.23 -25.63
C GLN A 10 -5.46 6.92 -25.39
N ALA A 11 -5.28 5.93 -26.26
CA ALA A 11 -5.86 4.61 -26.04
C ALA A 11 -5.36 3.94 -24.75
N ARG A 12 -4.05 4.01 -24.46
CA ARG A 12 -3.46 3.52 -23.22
C ARG A 12 -3.98 4.28 -21.99
N ALA A 13 -4.05 5.60 -22.08
CA ALA A 13 -4.57 6.45 -21.01
C ALA A 13 -6.05 6.15 -20.72
N ALA A 14 -6.87 5.93 -21.76
CA ALA A 14 -8.28 5.55 -21.61
C ALA A 14 -8.43 4.16 -20.97
N ALA A 15 -7.64 3.18 -21.41
CA ALA A 15 -7.63 1.83 -20.83
C ALA A 15 -7.22 1.85 -19.35
N HIS A 16 -6.17 2.60 -19.01
CA HIS A 16 -5.74 2.79 -17.63
C HIS A 16 -6.82 3.45 -16.77
N ALA A 17 -7.44 4.53 -17.28
CA ALA A 17 -8.53 5.20 -16.56
C ALA A 17 -9.68 4.24 -16.29
N ALA A 18 -10.15 3.49 -17.30
CA ALA A 18 -11.21 2.50 -17.13
C ALA A 18 -10.85 1.41 -16.11
N ARG A 19 -9.57 0.97 -16.09
CA ARG A 19 -9.07 -0.02 -15.12
C ARG A 19 -9.20 0.45 -13.67
N VAL A 20 -8.84 1.69 -13.39
CA VAL A 20 -8.83 2.21 -12.01
C VAL A 20 -10.17 2.82 -11.58
N ASP A 21 -11.01 3.25 -12.52
CA ASP A 21 -12.31 3.87 -12.25
C ASP A 21 -13.23 2.94 -11.44
N ALA A 22 -13.19 1.63 -11.68
CA ALA A 22 -13.95 0.64 -10.90
C ALA A 22 -13.68 0.72 -9.38
N SER A 23 -12.49 1.18 -8.99
CA SER A 23 -12.12 1.37 -7.57
C SER A 23 -12.26 2.81 -7.10
N ILE A 24 -12.11 3.77 -7.99
CA ILE A 24 -12.18 5.21 -7.69
C ILE A 24 -13.63 5.69 -7.56
N GLU A 25 -14.51 5.29 -8.45
CA GLU A 25 -15.91 5.76 -8.50
C GLU A 25 -16.68 5.49 -7.20
N PRO A 26 -16.62 4.28 -6.59
CA PRO A 26 -17.29 4.04 -5.32
C PRO A 26 -16.78 4.94 -4.18
N HIS A 27 -15.46 5.24 -4.16
CA HIS A 27 -14.87 6.16 -3.20
C HIS A 27 -15.39 7.60 -3.42
N LEU A 28 -15.39 8.07 -4.66
CA LEU A 28 -15.87 9.42 -5.00
C LEU A 28 -17.36 9.59 -4.69
N ALA A 29 -18.17 8.55 -4.95
CA ALA A 29 -19.61 8.56 -4.61
C ALA A 29 -19.84 8.73 -3.11
N ARG A 30 -18.99 8.16 -2.25
CA ARG A 30 -19.06 8.31 -0.78
C ARG A 30 -18.51 9.62 -0.26
N ARG A 31 -17.67 10.33 -1.01
CA ARG A 31 -17.03 11.60 -0.54
C ARG A 31 -18.01 12.66 -0.10
N GLY A 32 -19.22 12.68 -0.62
CA GLY A 32 -20.29 13.59 -0.23
C GLY A 32 -21.13 13.11 0.95
N SER A 33 -20.91 11.89 1.44
CA SER A 33 -21.64 11.31 2.57
C SER A 33 -20.78 11.32 3.84
N SER A 34 -21.43 11.26 5.01
CA SER A 34 -20.76 11.11 6.30
C SER A 34 -20.20 9.68 6.51
N VAL A 35 -20.62 8.73 5.66
CA VAL A 35 -20.27 7.32 5.79
C VAL A 35 -18.94 7.04 5.08
N LYS A 36 -17.92 6.64 5.84
CA LYS A 36 -16.63 6.17 5.32
C LYS A 36 -16.64 4.65 5.21
N HIS A 37 -16.06 4.13 4.13
CA HIS A 37 -15.85 2.69 3.99
C HIS A 37 -14.49 2.30 4.60
N PRO A 38 -14.44 1.52 5.70
CA PRO A 38 -13.21 1.31 6.48
C PRO A 38 -12.14 0.53 5.73
N VAL A 39 -12.54 -0.24 4.70
CA VAL A 39 -11.64 -1.03 3.87
C VAL A 39 -11.16 -0.22 2.67
N HIS A 40 -12.06 0.14 1.76
CA HIS A 40 -11.69 0.66 0.44
C HIS A 40 -11.27 2.14 0.45
N ASP A 41 -11.88 2.97 1.33
CA ASP A 41 -11.51 4.38 1.40
C ASP A 41 -10.14 4.60 2.05
N PHE A 42 -9.62 3.58 2.76
CA PHE A 42 -8.33 3.64 3.43
C PHE A 42 -7.18 4.02 2.48
N LEU A 43 -7.16 3.44 1.28
CA LEU A 43 -6.10 3.69 0.30
C LEU A 43 -6.06 5.14 -0.20
N PHE A 44 -7.18 5.85 -0.14
CA PHE A 44 -7.29 7.26 -0.53
C PHE A 44 -7.17 8.22 0.63
N THR A 45 -7.34 7.75 1.87
CA THR A 45 -7.24 8.58 3.09
C THR A 45 -5.89 8.43 3.79
N TYR A 46 -5.32 7.25 3.76
CA TYR A 46 -4.02 6.96 4.38
C TYR A 46 -2.85 7.30 3.46
N TYR A 47 -2.93 6.89 2.20
CA TYR A 47 -1.96 7.27 1.18
C TYR A 47 -2.34 8.61 0.56
N VAL A 48 -1.33 9.43 0.26
CA VAL A 48 -1.55 10.81 -0.21
C VAL A 48 -1.86 10.92 -1.71
N GLN A 49 -1.89 9.82 -2.45
CA GLN A 49 -2.23 9.84 -3.87
C GLN A 49 -3.74 10.06 -4.04
N ARG A 50 -4.08 11.18 -4.70
CA ARG A 50 -5.47 11.52 -4.99
C ARG A 50 -6.03 10.64 -6.12
N PRO A 51 -7.35 10.34 -6.14
CA PRO A 51 -7.99 9.58 -7.21
C PRO A 51 -7.66 10.09 -8.62
N ALA A 52 -7.69 11.41 -8.82
CA ALA A 52 -7.35 12.02 -10.12
C ALA A 52 -5.89 11.81 -10.54
N GLN A 53 -4.97 11.68 -9.56
CA GLN A 53 -3.56 11.38 -9.86
C GLN A 53 -3.38 9.90 -10.21
N LEU A 54 -4.05 8.99 -9.52
CA LEU A 54 -4.05 7.57 -9.86
C LEU A 54 -4.66 7.33 -11.24
N ARG A 55 -5.72 8.05 -11.58
CA ARG A 55 -6.43 7.95 -12.87
C ARG A 55 -5.60 8.45 -14.06
N ARG A 56 -4.67 9.37 -13.83
CA ARG A 56 -3.82 9.91 -14.90
C ARG A 56 -2.75 8.91 -15.30
N TRP A 57 -2.71 8.59 -16.57
CA TRP A 57 -1.70 7.68 -17.13
C TRP A 57 -0.39 8.38 -17.42
N HIS A 58 0.71 7.72 -17.12
CA HIS A 58 2.08 8.14 -17.45
C HIS A 58 2.83 6.97 -18.09
N PRO A 59 3.57 7.19 -19.21
CA PRO A 59 4.36 6.13 -19.82
C PRO A 59 5.63 5.79 -19.01
N GLY A 60 6.06 6.70 -18.14
CA GLY A 60 7.35 6.66 -17.47
C GLY A 60 8.44 7.41 -18.23
N TYR A 61 9.60 7.55 -17.59
CA TYR A 61 10.80 8.15 -18.19
C TYR A 61 11.36 7.29 -19.32
N GLY A 62 11.79 7.95 -20.40
CA GLY A 62 12.33 7.31 -21.61
C GLY A 62 11.32 7.22 -22.77
N ALA A 63 10.07 7.67 -22.55
CA ALA A 63 9.06 7.81 -23.59
C ALA A 63 8.61 9.26 -23.73
N ARG A 64 8.27 9.67 -24.95
CA ARG A 64 7.71 10.97 -25.30
C ARG A 64 6.32 10.78 -25.92
N LEU A 65 5.37 11.59 -25.49
CA LEU A 65 4.02 11.66 -26.03
C LEU A 65 3.96 12.73 -27.10
N ALA A 66 3.62 12.37 -28.33
CA ALA A 66 3.42 13.34 -29.39
C ALA A 66 2.06 14.06 -29.20
N ASP A 67 2.04 15.36 -29.50
CA ASP A 67 0.84 16.19 -29.44
C ASP A 67 0.05 16.03 -28.12
N ALA A 68 0.74 16.23 -26.98
CA ALA A 68 0.21 15.96 -25.64
C ALA A 68 0.12 17.23 -24.78
N PRO A 69 -0.65 18.28 -25.17
CA PRO A 69 -0.80 19.50 -24.37
C PRO A 69 -1.43 19.21 -22.98
N GLU A 70 -2.09 18.09 -22.79
CA GLU A 70 -2.66 17.62 -21.51
C GLU A 70 -1.59 17.35 -20.45
N TYR A 71 -0.32 17.22 -20.85
CA TYR A 71 0.83 17.02 -19.98
C TYR A 71 1.65 18.30 -19.76
N ASP A 72 1.32 19.39 -20.49
CA ASP A 72 1.99 20.68 -20.31
C ASP A 72 1.73 21.22 -18.90
N GLY A 73 2.79 21.72 -18.27
CA GLY A 73 2.73 22.23 -16.90
C GLY A 73 2.63 21.14 -15.80
N LEU A 74 2.56 19.85 -16.15
CA LEU A 74 2.67 18.81 -15.15
C LEU A 74 4.11 18.72 -14.60
N LYS A 75 4.20 18.55 -13.29
CA LYS A 75 5.49 18.43 -12.62
C LYS A 75 6.34 17.31 -13.24
N GLY A 76 7.54 17.67 -13.67
CA GLY A 76 8.50 16.73 -14.25
C GLY A 76 8.39 16.55 -15.77
N TYR A 77 7.40 17.14 -16.43
CA TYR A 77 7.24 17.09 -17.88
C TYR A 77 7.77 18.33 -18.58
N SER A 78 8.31 18.10 -19.79
CA SER A 78 8.57 19.11 -20.82
C SER A 78 8.45 18.43 -22.18
N ASP A 79 7.80 19.08 -23.16
CA ASP A 79 7.60 18.56 -24.52
C ASP A 79 7.09 17.10 -24.56
N GLY A 80 6.07 16.80 -23.73
CA GLY A 80 5.45 15.47 -23.67
C GLY A 80 6.31 14.36 -23.05
N ALA A 81 7.45 14.68 -22.43
CA ALA A 81 8.35 13.70 -21.82
C ALA A 81 8.72 14.08 -20.39
N VAL A 82 9.01 13.06 -19.58
CA VAL A 82 9.62 13.25 -18.26
C VAL A 82 11.08 13.66 -18.45
N THR A 83 11.49 14.76 -17.81
CA THR A 83 12.82 15.37 -18.02
C THR A 83 13.93 14.70 -17.21
N ASP A 84 15.15 14.73 -17.73
CA ASP A 84 16.36 14.26 -17.02
C ASP A 84 16.58 15.02 -15.72
N ASP A 85 16.35 16.35 -15.74
CA ASP A 85 16.45 17.21 -14.55
C ASP A 85 15.46 16.77 -13.43
N HIS A 86 14.23 16.39 -13.81
CA HIS A 86 13.29 15.87 -12.83
C HIS A 86 13.78 14.57 -12.23
N VAL A 87 14.24 13.61 -13.03
CA VAL A 87 14.78 12.33 -12.56
C VAL A 87 15.99 12.55 -11.64
N ALA A 88 16.91 13.46 -12.02
CA ALA A 88 18.07 13.80 -11.22
C ALA A 88 17.70 14.37 -9.85
N LYS A 89 16.72 15.26 -9.79
CA LYS A 89 16.19 15.81 -8.52
C LYS A 89 15.55 14.76 -7.61
N GLN A 90 15.07 13.66 -8.18
CA GLN A 90 14.47 12.54 -7.43
C GLN A 90 15.48 11.47 -6.97
N ALA A 91 16.78 11.63 -7.26
CA ALA A 91 17.81 10.66 -6.89
C ALA A 91 17.82 10.23 -5.40
N PRO A 92 17.64 11.14 -4.42
CA PRO A 92 17.54 10.73 -3.02
C PRO A 92 16.35 9.82 -2.75
N LEU A 93 15.18 10.11 -3.32
CA LEU A 93 13.99 9.27 -3.23
C LEU A 93 14.22 7.90 -3.85
N LEU A 94 14.78 7.84 -5.06
CA LEU A 94 15.09 6.60 -5.76
C LEU A 94 16.02 5.70 -4.95
N ARG A 95 17.10 6.27 -4.38
CA ARG A 95 18.03 5.52 -3.52
C ARG A 95 17.37 5.01 -2.25
N GLY A 96 16.54 5.84 -1.59
CA GLY A 96 15.81 5.44 -0.38
C GLY A 96 14.85 4.29 -0.63
N VAL A 97 14.05 4.38 -1.70
CA VAL A 97 13.12 3.32 -2.11
C VAL A 97 13.87 2.04 -2.50
N LEU A 98 14.92 2.15 -3.32
CA LEU A 98 15.75 1.02 -3.73
C LEU A 98 16.34 0.27 -2.54
N ASN A 99 16.94 1.00 -1.59
CA ASN A 99 17.55 0.42 -0.41
C ASN A 99 16.53 -0.34 0.46
N LEU A 100 15.34 0.26 0.67
CA LEU A 100 14.29 -0.37 1.47
C LEU A 100 13.75 -1.63 0.78
N LEU A 101 13.45 -1.57 -0.51
CA LEU A 101 12.90 -2.70 -1.27
C LEU A 101 13.90 -3.88 -1.34
N ARG A 102 15.18 -3.61 -1.56
CA ARG A 102 16.25 -4.63 -1.54
C ARG A 102 16.42 -5.25 -0.14
N ALA A 103 16.43 -4.43 0.90
CA ALA A 103 16.53 -4.91 2.27
C ALA A 103 15.32 -5.78 2.65
N THR A 104 14.11 -5.38 2.23
CA THR A 104 12.90 -6.18 2.43
C THR A 104 12.98 -7.51 1.67
N GLU A 105 13.39 -7.50 0.39
CA GLU A 105 13.49 -8.71 -0.44
C GLU A 105 14.52 -9.72 0.08
N SER A 106 15.61 -9.24 0.66
CA SER A 106 16.71 -10.10 1.16
C SER A 106 16.36 -10.90 2.43
N ARG A 107 15.22 -10.58 3.08
CA ARG A 107 14.82 -11.26 4.32
C ARG A 107 13.91 -12.45 4.06
N PRO A 108 13.94 -13.46 4.94
CA PRO A 108 12.93 -14.52 4.93
C PRO A 108 11.55 -13.94 5.23
N ALA A 109 10.54 -14.47 4.55
CA ALA A 109 9.16 -14.10 4.82
C ALA A 109 8.67 -14.73 6.14
N HIS A 110 8.12 -13.90 7.03
CA HIS A 110 7.49 -14.34 8.27
C HIS A 110 5.98 -14.10 8.24
N ALA A 111 5.21 -15.13 8.54
CA ALA A 111 3.75 -15.09 8.57
C ALA A 111 3.16 -15.06 10.01
N GLY A 112 3.98 -14.76 11.01
CA GLY A 112 3.60 -14.85 12.42
C GLY A 112 2.87 -13.61 12.99
N CYS A 113 2.57 -12.59 12.19
CA CYS A 113 1.84 -11.41 12.66
C CYS A 113 0.33 -11.67 12.83
N PHE A 114 -0.26 -12.54 12.01
CA PHE A 114 -1.69 -12.90 12.00
C PHE A 114 -2.67 -11.71 12.00
N GLY A 115 -2.26 -10.53 11.52
CA GLY A 115 -3.11 -9.33 11.61
C GLY A 115 -3.21 -8.72 13.02
N LEU A 116 -2.46 -9.22 14.00
CA LEU A 116 -2.51 -8.76 15.40
C LEU A 116 -2.15 -7.28 15.57
N HIS A 117 -1.54 -6.65 14.56
CA HIS A 117 -1.31 -5.20 14.59
C HIS A 117 -2.62 -4.40 14.65
N GLU A 118 -3.69 -4.82 13.96
CA GLU A 118 -5.00 -4.16 14.04
C GLU A 118 -5.63 -4.33 15.44
N TRP A 119 -5.42 -5.48 16.08
CA TRP A 119 -5.86 -5.74 17.46
C TRP A 119 -5.06 -4.91 18.47
N ALA A 120 -3.76 -4.79 18.27
CA ALA A 120 -2.90 -3.98 19.13
C ALA A 120 -3.20 -2.47 19.04
N MET A 121 -3.79 -2.01 17.93
CA MET A 121 -4.22 -0.62 17.75
C MET A 121 -5.46 -0.25 18.58
N VAL A 122 -6.20 -1.23 19.08
CA VAL A 122 -7.41 -1.01 19.90
C VAL A 122 -7.32 -1.67 21.29
N TYR A 123 -6.18 -2.23 21.62
CA TYR A 123 -5.95 -2.89 22.89
C TYR A 123 -6.14 -1.94 24.07
N ARG A 124 -7.02 -2.31 25.01
CA ARG A 124 -7.39 -1.52 26.19
C ARG A 124 -7.93 -0.12 25.88
N GLN A 125 -8.57 0.06 24.72
CA GLN A 125 -9.30 1.30 24.41
C GLN A 125 -10.76 1.19 24.81
N SER A 126 -11.31 2.31 25.29
CA SER A 126 -12.75 2.48 25.43
C SER A 126 -13.41 2.60 24.04
N PRO A 127 -14.72 2.31 23.93
CA PRO A 127 -15.43 2.45 22.65
C PRO A 127 -15.30 3.81 21.98
N ASP A 128 -15.19 4.90 22.77
CA ASP A 128 -15.08 6.27 22.25
C ASP A 128 -13.69 6.59 21.71
N GLU A 129 -12.68 5.81 22.04
CA GLU A 129 -11.30 5.96 21.57
C GLU A 129 -10.99 5.16 20.29
N LEU A 130 -11.93 4.29 19.88
CA LEU A 130 -11.71 3.43 18.73
C LEU A 130 -11.55 4.24 17.42
N ARG A 131 -10.54 3.91 16.66
CA ARG A 131 -10.23 4.58 15.38
C ARG A 131 -11.35 4.43 14.34
N HIS A 132 -12.05 3.31 14.37
CA HIS A 132 -13.20 2.99 13.53
C HIS A 132 -14.44 2.80 14.40
N ASN A 133 -14.78 3.81 15.20
CA ASN A 133 -15.87 3.79 16.16
C ASN A 133 -17.27 3.56 15.54
N ASP A 134 -17.41 3.73 14.23
CA ASP A 134 -18.63 3.36 13.48
C ASP A 134 -18.84 1.83 13.38
N TRP A 135 -17.82 1.03 13.71
CA TRP A 135 -17.83 -0.43 13.56
C TRP A 135 -17.59 -1.11 14.91
N PRO A 136 -18.52 -1.97 15.38
CA PRO A 136 -18.36 -2.62 16.66
C PRO A 136 -17.20 -3.62 16.66
N LEU A 137 -16.58 -3.81 17.82
CA LEU A 137 -15.62 -4.89 18.01
C LEU A 137 -16.34 -6.23 18.07
N ARG A 138 -15.92 -7.18 17.25
CA ARG A 138 -16.52 -8.50 17.05
C ARG A 138 -16.62 -9.33 18.36
N LEU A 139 -15.63 -9.17 19.23
CA LEU A 139 -15.56 -9.86 20.55
C LEU A 139 -15.82 -8.92 21.74
N GLY A 140 -16.23 -7.66 21.46
CA GLY A 140 -16.26 -6.61 22.48
C GLY A 140 -14.87 -6.22 22.97
N SER A 141 -14.77 -5.25 23.87
CA SER A 141 -13.46 -4.78 24.37
C SER A 141 -12.71 -5.87 25.12
N GLY A 142 -13.34 -6.56 26.07
CA GLY A 142 -12.68 -7.61 26.85
C GLY A 142 -12.17 -8.77 26.01
N GLY A 143 -12.99 -9.32 25.10
CA GLY A 143 -12.55 -10.40 24.22
C GLY A 143 -11.46 -9.98 23.23
N THR A 144 -11.44 -8.69 22.85
CA THR A 144 -10.35 -8.12 22.02
C THR A 144 -9.05 -8.09 22.82
N ASP A 145 -9.09 -7.65 24.07
CA ASP A 145 -7.94 -7.64 24.96
C ASP A 145 -7.40 -9.05 25.23
N ASP A 146 -8.29 -10.02 25.48
CA ASP A 146 -7.92 -11.43 25.68
C ASP A 146 -7.15 -11.99 24.47
N VAL A 147 -7.56 -11.65 23.24
CA VAL A 147 -6.83 -12.06 22.02
C VAL A 147 -5.42 -11.50 21.99
N VAL A 148 -5.23 -10.22 22.29
CA VAL A 148 -3.90 -9.60 22.34
C VAL A 148 -3.05 -10.22 23.45
N GLU A 149 -3.65 -10.53 24.59
CA GLU A 149 -2.95 -11.10 25.75
C GLU A 149 -2.56 -12.57 25.55
N ALA A 150 -3.38 -13.33 24.82
CA ALA A 150 -3.12 -14.74 24.51
C ALA A 150 -2.10 -14.96 23.38
N HIS A 151 -1.68 -13.89 22.69
CA HIS A 151 -0.81 -14.01 21.52
C HIS A 151 0.49 -13.23 21.67
N GLN A 152 1.52 -13.72 20.97
CA GLN A 152 2.75 -12.96 20.80
C GLN A 152 2.61 -12.02 19.60
N VAL A 153 2.64 -10.72 19.85
CA VAL A 153 2.62 -9.71 18.77
C VAL A 153 4.02 -9.54 18.22
N ALA A 154 4.18 -9.66 16.89
CA ALA A 154 5.47 -9.58 16.20
C ALA A 154 5.36 -8.72 14.93
N CYS A 155 4.90 -7.47 15.09
CA CYS A 155 4.78 -6.52 13.99
C CYS A 155 6.15 -5.94 13.65
N SER A 156 6.60 -6.11 12.39
CA SER A 156 7.88 -5.63 11.88
C SER A 156 7.75 -4.33 11.07
N HIS A 157 6.55 -3.77 10.94
CA HIS A 157 6.30 -2.59 10.11
C HIS A 157 6.05 -1.34 10.96
N PHE A 158 6.92 -0.32 10.82
CA PHE A 158 6.82 0.89 11.61
C PHE A 158 5.48 1.62 11.44
N ASP A 159 5.00 1.77 10.20
CA ASP A 159 3.75 2.49 9.92
C ASP A 159 2.50 1.81 10.51
N ALA A 160 2.57 0.52 10.87
CA ALA A 160 1.55 -0.16 11.68
C ALA A 160 1.84 -0.01 13.18
N PHE A 161 3.08 -0.32 13.61
CA PHE A 161 3.50 -0.29 15.01
C PHE A 161 3.31 1.07 15.69
N ARG A 162 3.54 2.18 14.98
CA ARG A 162 3.36 3.53 15.53
C ARG A 162 1.93 3.84 16.01
N PHE A 163 0.95 3.06 15.54
CA PHE A 163 -0.46 3.21 15.95
C PHE A 163 -0.86 2.29 17.09
N PHE A 164 0.02 1.45 17.59
CA PHE A 164 -0.26 0.64 18.77
C PHE A 164 -0.58 1.54 19.96
N THR A 165 -1.57 1.11 20.76
CA THR A 165 -1.83 1.78 22.03
C THR A 165 -0.61 1.70 22.93
N GLU A 166 -0.49 2.63 23.89
CA GLU A 166 0.64 2.64 24.82
C GLU A 166 0.82 1.30 25.54
N PRO A 167 -0.24 0.65 26.09
CA PRO A 167 -0.10 -0.65 26.72
C PRO A 167 0.20 -1.80 25.72
N ALA A 168 -0.08 -1.65 24.43
CA ALA A 168 0.23 -2.67 23.42
C ALA A 168 1.70 -2.64 22.95
N ARG A 169 2.34 -1.46 22.96
CA ARG A 169 3.72 -1.32 22.45
C ARG A 169 4.72 -2.29 23.08
N PRO A 170 4.79 -2.46 24.42
CA PRO A 170 5.73 -3.41 25.03
C PRO A 170 5.40 -4.88 24.75
N ARG A 171 4.19 -5.20 24.25
CA ARG A 171 3.81 -6.55 23.83
C ARG A 171 4.35 -6.94 22.47
N ASN A 172 4.75 -5.97 21.66
CA ASN A 172 5.41 -6.27 20.40
C ASN A 172 6.86 -6.71 20.65
N THR A 173 7.23 -7.87 20.13
CA THR A 173 8.58 -8.43 20.32
C THR A 173 9.65 -7.68 19.54
N LEU A 174 9.23 -6.87 18.56
CA LEU A 174 10.07 -6.02 17.75
C LEU A 174 9.77 -4.56 18.06
N GLN A 175 10.75 -3.67 17.91
CA GLN A 175 10.58 -2.24 18.18
C GLN A 175 11.00 -1.43 16.95
N PRO A 176 10.26 -1.53 15.81
CA PRO A 176 10.61 -0.83 14.60
C PRO A 176 10.44 0.68 14.75
N ALA A 177 11.41 1.46 14.24
CA ALA A 177 11.39 2.92 14.20
C ALA A 177 11.30 3.43 12.75
N SER A 178 11.11 4.74 12.57
CA SER A 178 10.95 5.35 11.25
C SER A 178 12.22 5.30 10.40
N ASP A 179 13.38 5.32 11.04
CA ASP A 179 14.71 5.40 10.45
C ASP A 179 15.37 4.01 10.27
N ASP A 180 14.82 2.96 10.88
CA ASP A 180 15.36 1.60 10.79
C ASP A 180 14.46 0.61 10.02
N ARG A 181 13.48 1.09 9.26
CA ARG A 181 12.55 0.27 8.47
C ARG A 181 13.28 -0.81 7.65
N ALA A 182 14.41 -0.45 7.06
CA ALA A 182 15.25 -1.39 6.33
C ALA A 182 15.80 -2.54 7.20
N ALA A 183 15.83 -2.42 8.52
CA ALA A 183 16.24 -3.48 9.44
C ALA A 183 15.10 -4.45 9.79
N TYR A 184 13.85 -4.04 9.67
CA TYR A 184 12.69 -4.82 10.15
C TYR A 184 11.75 -5.30 9.06
N GLU A 185 11.51 -4.51 7.99
CA GLU A 185 10.53 -4.89 6.97
C GLU A 185 10.92 -6.17 6.25
N GLN A 186 9.94 -7.03 5.99
CA GLN A 186 10.13 -8.34 5.40
C GLN A 186 8.96 -8.69 4.44
N PRO A 187 9.17 -9.56 3.43
CA PRO A 187 8.25 -9.73 2.32
C PRO A 187 6.91 -10.40 2.68
N GLY A 188 6.82 -11.10 3.82
CA GLY A 188 5.58 -11.68 4.31
C GLY A 188 4.66 -10.68 5.03
N CYS A 189 5.13 -9.46 5.32
CA CYS A 189 4.33 -8.44 5.97
C CYS A 189 3.30 -7.84 4.99
N LEU A 190 2.00 -7.85 5.36
CA LEU A 190 0.94 -7.26 4.54
C LEU A 190 1.18 -5.78 4.30
N HIS A 191 1.58 -5.01 5.31
CA HIS A 191 1.88 -3.58 5.17
C HIS A 191 3.07 -3.32 4.23
N ALA A 192 4.12 -4.15 4.26
CA ALA A 192 5.21 -4.05 3.30
C ALA A 192 4.75 -4.39 1.86
N GLY A 193 3.75 -5.25 1.72
CA GLY A 193 3.06 -5.52 0.45
C GLY A 193 2.22 -4.33 -0.02
N MET A 194 1.43 -3.71 0.87
CA MET A 194 0.64 -2.51 0.56
C MET A 194 1.52 -1.31 0.23
N ASP A 195 2.65 -1.15 0.90
CA ASP A 195 3.58 -0.04 0.68
C ASP A 195 4.27 -0.10 -0.70
N LEU A 196 4.19 -1.21 -1.45
CA LEU A 196 4.58 -1.21 -2.86
C LEU A 196 3.81 -0.15 -3.66
N TYR A 197 2.51 0.01 -3.37
CA TYR A 197 1.72 1.10 -3.96
C TYR A 197 2.23 2.49 -3.54
N LYS A 198 2.54 2.69 -2.26
CA LYS A 198 3.12 3.95 -1.75
C LYS A 198 4.45 4.28 -2.45
N HIS A 199 5.31 3.30 -2.64
CA HIS A 199 6.57 3.50 -3.34
C HIS A 199 6.34 3.78 -4.82
N ALA A 200 5.46 3.03 -5.49
CA ALA A 200 5.13 3.21 -6.89
C ALA A 200 4.60 4.62 -7.20
N PHE A 201 3.58 5.09 -6.47
CA PHE A 201 3.03 6.40 -6.78
C PHE A 201 3.99 7.56 -6.47
N ARG A 202 4.87 7.42 -5.47
CA ARG A 202 5.91 8.42 -5.18
C ARG A 202 6.93 8.56 -6.31
N LEU A 203 7.09 7.52 -7.12
CA LEU A 203 7.96 7.53 -8.31
C LEU A 203 7.26 8.06 -9.56
N THR A 204 5.95 8.35 -9.50
CA THR A 204 5.22 9.00 -10.59
C THR A 204 5.76 10.43 -10.82
N PRO A 205 5.96 10.86 -12.06
CA PRO A 205 5.65 10.22 -13.34
C PRO A 205 6.82 9.44 -13.97
N MET A 206 7.88 9.14 -13.22
CA MET A 206 9.11 8.52 -13.76
C MET A 206 8.95 7.05 -14.15
N ILE A 207 7.96 6.35 -13.57
CA ILE A 207 7.63 4.95 -13.88
C ILE A 207 6.27 4.86 -14.59
N SER A 208 5.99 3.71 -15.23
CA SER A 208 4.70 3.48 -15.89
C SER A 208 3.55 3.45 -14.87
N SER A 209 2.43 4.09 -15.21
CA SER A 209 1.18 4.00 -14.45
C SER A 209 0.61 2.60 -14.40
N ASP A 210 0.96 1.72 -15.34
CA ASP A 210 0.55 0.30 -15.30
C ASP A 210 1.13 -0.41 -14.07
N LEU A 211 2.42 -0.15 -13.74
CA LEU A 211 3.04 -0.67 -12.52
C LEU A 211 2.41 -0.07 -11.25
N VAL A 212 2.05 1.22 -11.29
CA VAL A 212 1.36 1.87 -10.17
C VAL A 212 -0.01 1.22 -9.94
N ALA A 213 -0.77 0.94 -11.01
CA ALA A 213 -2.06 0.27 -10.94
C ALA A 213 -1.94 -1.18 -10.44
N ASP A 214 -0.93 -1.94 -10.90
CA ASP A 214 -0.65 -3.30 -10.40
C ASP A 214 -0.42 -3.29 -8.87
N CYS A 215 0.37 -2.32 -8.39
CA CYS A 215 0.63 -2.16 -6.95
C CYS A 215 -0.61 -1.68 -6.18
N PHE A 216 -1.45 -0.82 -6.77
CA PHE A 216 -2.69 -0.37 -6.17
C PHE A 216 -3.69 -1.51 -5.98
N GLU A 217 -3.88 -2.35 -6.99
CA GLU A 217 -4.78 -3.50 -6.93
C GLU A 217 -4.30 -4.50 -5.87
N LEU A 218 -3.00 -4.79 -5.81
CA LEU A 218 -2.43 -5.61 -4.74
C LEU A 218 -2.70 -5.01 -3.36
N ALA A 219 -2.48 -3.71 -3.18
CA ALA A 219 -2.70 -3.03 -1.90
C ALA A 219 -4.18 -3.06 -1.48
N ARG A 220 -5.10 -2.94 -2.44
CA ARG A 220 -6.54 -3.05 -2.21
C ARG A 220 -6.94 -4.44 -1.73
N ASP A 221 -6.47 -5.49 -2.41
CA ASP A 221 -6.76 -6.87 -2.04
C ASP A 221 -6.16 -7.22 -0.66
N ILE A 222 -4.94 -6.75 -0.38
CA ILE A 222 -4.31 -6.91 0.93
C ILE A 222 -5.14 -6.21 2.03
N ARG A 223 -5.64 -4.99 1.76
CA ARG A 223 -6.45 -4.28 2.75
C ARG A 223 -7.75 -5.02 3.07
N GLU A 224 -8.36 -5.70 2.10
CA GLU A 224 -9.52 -6.55 2.36
C GLU A 224 -9.19 -7.69 3.32
N LEU A 225 -8.08 -8.41 3.10
CA LEU A 225 -7.64 -9.47 4.00
C LEU A 225 -7.36 -8.94 5.41
N ASP A 226 -6.64 -7.83 5.49
CA ASP A 226 -6.23 -7.20 6.74
C ASP A 226 -7.44 -6.84 7.60
N MET A 227 -8.44 -6.21 7.00
CA MET A 227 -9.67 -5.83 7.69
C MET A 227 -10.60 -7.00 8.01
N ARG A 228 -10.59 -8.07 7.22
CA ARG A 228 -11.30 -9.31 7.57
C ARG A 228 -10.68 -10.01 8.78
N ALA A 229 -9.39 -9.84 9.02
CA ALA A 229 -8.69 -10.37 10.18
C ALA A 229 -8.67 -9.41 11.38
N ALA A 230 -9.12 -8.17 11.21
CA ALA A 230 -9.18 -7.13 12.23
C ALA A 230 -10.24 -7.44 13.30
N PRO A 231 -10.19 -6.76 14.46
CA PRO A 231 -11.17 -6.98 15.54
C PRO A 231 -12.58 -6.47 15.21
N TYR A 232 -12.78 -5.71 14.14
CA TYR A 232 -14.05 -5.09 13.81
C TYR A 232 -15.05 -6.07 13.16
N ASP A 233 -16.34 -5.89 13.45
CA ASP A 233 -17.42 -6.57 12.73
C ASP A 233 -17.77 -5.81 11.46
N LEU A 234 -17.43 -6.38 10.32
CA LEU A 234 -17.66 -5.81 9.00
C LEU A 234 -18.65 -6.65 8.18
N ALA A 235 -19.39 -7.55 8.82
CA ALA A 235 -20.36 -8.43 8.13
C ALA A 235 -21.43 -7.63 7.37
N ALA A 236 -21.88 -6.49 7.91
CA ALA A 236 -22.84 -5.59 7.26
C ALA A 236 -22.32 -5.00 5.93
N LEU A 237 -21.00 -4.99 5.72
CA LEU A 237 -20.35 -4.59 4.46
C LEU A 237 -20.05 -5.79 3.54
N GLY A 238 -20.46 -6.99 3.90
CA GLY A 238 -20.19 -8.22 3.13
C GLY A 238 -18.82 -8.83 3.37
N PHE A 239 -18.06 -8.38 4.37
CA PHE A 239 -16.75 -8.96 4.71
C PHE A 239 -16.89 -9.99 5.82
N GLU A 240 -16.76 -11.26 5.47
CA GLU A 240 -16.72 -12.35 6.44
C GLU A 240 -15.39 -12.32 7.22
N ALA A 241 -15.46 -12.41 8.54
CA ALA A 241 -14.30 -12.33 9.41
C ALA A 241 -13.41 -13.58 9.30
N ILE A 242 -12.11 -13.35 9.24
CA ILE A 242 -11.09 -14.39 9.46
C ILE A 242 -10.75 -14.37 10.96
N ARG A 243 -11.23 -15.39 11.66
CA ARG A 243 -11.14 -15.50 13.12
C ARG A 243 -9.74 -15.93 13.56
N ILE A 244 -8.79 -15.01 13.58
CA ILE A 244 -7.37 -15.31 13.90
C ILE A 244 -7.19 -15.78 15.36
N GLU A 245 -8.18 -15.63 16.21
CA GLU A 245 -8.25 -16.20 17.55
C GLU A 245 -8.44 -17.73 17.55
N THR A 246 -8.79 -18.33 16.39
CA THR A 246 -8.94 -19.78 16.22
C THR A 246 -7.79 -20.38 15.40
N PRO A 247 -7.48 -21.69 15.56
CA PRO A 247 -6.48 -22.36 14.74
C PRO A 247 -6.79 -22.32 13.24
N GLU A 248 -8.06 -22.49 12.86
CA GLU A 248 -8.54 -22.48 11.48
C GLU A 248 -8.40 -21.10 10.85
N GLY A 249 -8.76 -20.05 11.59
CA GLY A 249 -8.61 -18.66 11.15
C GLY A 249 -7.14 -18.28 10.95
N LYS A 250 -6.25 -18.70 11.86
CA LYS A 250 -4.80 -18.53 11.71
C LYS A 250 -4.27 -19.23 10.46
N ALA A 251 -4.66 -20.48 10.24
CA ALA A 251 -4.25 -21.24 9.06
C ALA A 251 -4.71 -20.57 7.76
N THR A 252 -5.96 -20.06 7.75
CA THR A 252 -6.50 -19.29 6.62
C THR A 252 -5.68 -18.01 6.40
N TYR A 253 -5.46 -17.23 7.46
CA TYR A 253 -4.68 -15.99 7.33
C TYR A 253 -3.26 -16.22 6.80
N VAL A 254 -2.55 -17.22 7.32
CA VAL A 254 -1.18 -17.56 6.87
C VAL A 254 -1.16 -17.95 5.39
N ARG A 255 -2.14 -18.74 4.94
CA ARG A 255 -2.26 -19.12 3.52
C ARG A 255 -2.43 -17.89 2.62
N GLU A 256 -3.36 -17.01 2.95
CA GLU A 256 -3.62 -15.78 2.20
C GLU A 256 -2.42 -14.83 2.23
N GLN A 257 -1.79 -14.67 3.40
CA GLN A 257 -0.60 -13.84 3.58
C GLN A 257 0.57 -14.32 2.69
N ARG A 258 0.78 -15.64 2.59
CA ARG A 258 1.78 -16.22 1.69
C ARG A 258 1.45 -15.94 0.22
N ALA A 259 0.20 -16.13 -0.19
CA ALA A 259 -0.24 -15.81 -1.54
C ALA A 259 0.00 -14.33 -1.89
N PHE A 260 -0.26 -13.40 -0.97
CA PHE A 260 0.06 -11.99 -1.17
C PHE A 260 1.56 -11.70 -1.22
N ALA A 261 2.37 -12.37 -0.43
CA ALA A 261 3.82 -12.25 -0.51
C ALA A 261 4.36 -12.71 -1.89
N GLU A 262 3.83 -13.81 -2.41
CA GLU A 262 4.15 -14.33 -3.75
C GLU A 262 3.70 -13.37 -4.85
N ARG A 263 2.50 -12.79 -4.77
CA ARG A 263 2.01 -11.77 -5.71
C ARG A 263 2.81 -10.47 -5.63
N GLY A 264 3.26 -10.08 -4.45
CA GLY A 264 4.04 -8.87 -4.22
C GLY A 264 5.49 -8.97 -4.68
N ALA A 265 6.08 -10.17 -4.70
CA ALA A 265 7.48 -10.37 -5.06
C ALA A 265 7.83 -9.85 -6.48
N PRO A 266 7.11 -10.19 -7.56
CA PRO A 266 7.39 -9.64 -8.89
C PRO A 266 7.20 -8.12 -8.98
N LEU A 267 6.25 -7.55 -8.28
CA LEU A 267 6.04 -6.09 -8.26
C LEU A 267 7.18 -5.39 -7.54
N ARG A 268 7.65 -5.93 -6.42
CA ARG A 268 8.84 -5.42 -5.71
C ARG A 268 10.05 -5.43 -6.62
N ARG A 269 10.26 -6.52 -7.34
CA ARG A 269 11.40 -6.69 -8.26
C ARG A 269 11.33 -5.67 -9.40
N ARG A 270 10.16 -5.47 -10.01
CA ARG A 270 9.96 -4.43 -11.05
C ARG A 270 10.23 -3.03 -10.51
N LEU A 271 9.83 -2.70 -9.27
CA LEU A 271 10.14 -1.41 -8.65
C LEU A 271 11.64 -1.23 -8.38
N ILE A 272 12.35 -2.28 -7.99
CA ILE A 272 13.81 -2.29 -7.84
C ILE A 272 14.46 -2.00 -9.20
N GLU A 273 14.09 -2.72 -10.24
CA GLU A 273 14.60 -2.55 -11.61
C GLU A 273 14.36 -1.13 -12.15
N GLU A 274 13.17 -0.57 -11.90
CA GLU A 274 12.85 0.81 -12.27
C GLU A 274 13.74 1.84 -11.54
N CYS A 275 13.95 1.66 -10.23
CA CYS A 275 14.85 2.53 -9.47
C CYS A 275 16.29 2.45 -9.99
N GLU A 276 16.79 1.26 -10.29
CA GLU A 276 18.12 1.04 -10.85
C GLU A 276 18.27 1.68 -12.22
N ARG A 277 17.29 1.47 -13.12
CA ARG A 277 17.24 2.05 -14.46
C ARG A 277 17.28 3.59 -14.42
N LEU A 278 16.46 4.18 -13.55
CA LEU A 278 16.38 5.64 -13.39
C LEU A 278 17.67 6.23 -12.79
N LEU A 279 18.31 5.54 -11.84
CA LEU A 279 19.59 5.97 -11.27
C LEU A 279 20.76 5.80 -12.26
N ALA A 280 20.72 4.78 -13.12
CA ALA A 280 21.73 4.59 -14.16
C ALA A 280 21.67 5.68 -15.25
N ALA A 281 20.47 6.12 -15.63
CA ALA A 281 20.25 7.17 -16.61
C ALA A 281 20.86 8.55 -16.22
N GLN A 282 21.15 8.75 -14.92
CA GLN A 282 21.73 10.00 -14.42
C GLN A 282 23.27 10.05 -14.52
N LYS A 283 23.91 8.94 -14.88
CA LYS A 283 25.38 8.83 -14.93
C LYS A 283 25.96 9.12 -16.33
N VAL A 284 25.13 9.40 -17.29
CA VAL A 284 25.47 9.74 -18.67
C VAL A 284 25.32 11.24 -18.89
#